data_66271a470bd035a347bcd0bd36a61472
#
_entry.id   66271a470bd035a347bcd0bd36a61472
#
_cell.length_a   1.000
_cell.length_b   1.000
_cell.length_c   1.000
_cell.angle_alpha   90.00
_cell.angle_beta   90.00
_cell.angle_gamma   90.00
#
_symmetry.space_group_name_H-M   'P 1'
#
loop_
_entity.id
_entity.type
_entity.pdbx_description
1 polymer ?
#
loop_
_entity_poly.entity_id
_entity_poly.type
_entity_poly.pdbx_seq_one_letter_code
_entity_poly.pdbx_strand_id
1 'polypeptide(L)'
;FQKKGLKFTMDDLASLLGISKKTIYTVFPDKNSLVLEMVDYCFSSIKESEQKVLQDLSLDTVGKIRAILGVLPEGYRELDLRQLYQLKERYPEVYEKVKSRLETGWESTISLLEQGITEGKIRNIQIPILKTMMEATLEQFFQRDVLVQNGISYHEALDEVVSILIDGITI
;
A
#
# COMPACT_ATOMS: atom_id res chain seq x y z
N PHE A 1 -3.23 -11.83 -11.15
CA PHE A 1 -3.96 -11.20 -10.04
C PHE A 1 -5.18 -10.43 -10.55
N GLN A 2 -5.06 -9.62 -11.60
CA GLN A 2 -6.14 -8.77 -12.16
C GLN A 2 -7.47 -9.51 -12.40
N LYS A 3 -7.44 -10.75 -12.90
CA LYS A 3 -8.65 -11.51 -13.24
C LYS A 3 -9.19 -12.39 -12.12
N LYS A 4 -8.37 -12.87 -11.20
CA LYS A 4 -8.74 -13.90 -10.20
C LYS A 4 -8.42 -13.48 -8.76
N GLY A 5 -7.79 -12.34 -8.54
CA GLY A 5 -7.36 -11.89 -7.22
C GLY A 5 -6.53 -12.99 -6.52
N LEU A 6 -6.78 -13.20 -5.22
CA LEU A 6 -6.11 -14.23 -4.43
C LEU A 6 -6.48 -15.69 -4.83
N LYS A 7 -7.45 -15.88 -5.72
CA LYS A 7 -7.89 -17.22 -6.18
C LYS A 7 -7.06 -17.77 -7.32
N PHE A 8 -6.06 -17.02 -7.84
CA PHE A 8 -5.19 -17.55 -8.89
C PHE A 8 -4.48 -18.84 -8.45
N THR A 9 -4.16 -19.70 -9.40
CA THR A 9 -3.41 -20.96 -9.18
C THR A 9 -2.02 -20.87 -9.80
N MET A 10 -1.12 -21.77 -9.41
CA MET A 10 0.20 -21.89 -10.06
C MET A 10 0.07 -22.31 -11.53
N ASP A 11 -1.00 -23.01 -11.90
CA ASP A 11 -1.31 -23.37 -13.30
C ASP A 11 -1.76 -22.13 -14.10
N ASP A 12 -2.54 -21.25 -13.50
CA ASP A 12 -2.90 -19.97 -14.12
C ASP A 12 -1.67 -19.12 -14.41
N LEU A 13 -0.74 -19.07 -13.45
CA LEU A 13 0.51 -18.33 -13.59
C LEU A 13 1.40 -18.95 -14.67
N ALA A 14 1.56 -20.26 -14.68
CA ALA A 14 2.32 -20.98 -15.68
C ALA A 14 1.79 -20.71 -17.10
N SER A 15 0.46 -20.79 -17.26
CA SER A 15 -0.22 -20.50 -18.53
C SER A 15 -0.03 -19.05 -18.96
N LEU A 16 -0.14 -18.09 -18.04
CA LEU A 16 0.04 -16.66 -18.32
C LEU A 16 1.47 -16.33 -18.77
N LEU A 17 2.47 -16.93 -18.11
CA LEU A 17 3.89 -16.70 -18.39
C LEU A 17 4.43 -17.56 -19.56
N GLY A 18 3.66 -18.52 -20.06
CA GLY A 18 4.11 -19.43 -21.11
C GLY A 18 5.24 -20.38 -20.67
N ILE A 19 5.33 -20.69 -19.36
CA ILE A 19 6.36 -21.56 -18.79
C ILE A 19 5.73 -22.77 -18.08
N SER A 20 6.56 -23.78 -17.76
CA SER A 20 6.07 -24.93 -17.04
C SER A 20 5.84 -24.61 -15.54
N LYS A 21 4.84 -25.24 -14.94
CA LYS A 21 4.61 -25.20 -13.49
C LYS A 21 5.86 -25.64 -12.70
N LYS A 22 6.60 -26.63 -13.22
CA LYS A 22 7.87 -27.09 -12.65
C LYS A 22 8.89 -25.94 -12.57
N THR A 23 8.97 -25.12 -13.62
CA THR A 23 9.87 -23.95 -13.65
C THR A 23 9.51 -22.96 -12.54
N ILE A 24 8.22 -22.72 -12.31
CA ILE A 24 7.80 -21.83 -11.20
C ILE A 24 8.22 -22.40 -9.85
N TYR A 25 8.02 -23.72 -9.65
CA TYR A 25 8.39 -24.37 -8.38
C TYR A 25 9.90 -24.46 -8.13
N THR A 26 10.75 -24.21 -9.14
CA THR A 26 12.20 -24.07 -8.90
C THR A 26 12.56 -22.77 -8.17
N VAL A 27 11.69 -21.75 -8.26
CA VAL A 27 11.88 -20.44 -7.64
C VAL A 27 11.02 -20.28 -6.38
N PHE A 28 9.75 -20.67 -6.49
CA PHE A 28 8.76 -20.56 -5.41
C PHE A 28 8.25 -21.95 -5.03
N PRO A 29 8.65 -22.49 -3.85
CA PRO A 29 8.27 -23.84 -3.44
C PRO A 29 6.76 -24.02 -3.31
N ASP A 30 6.02 -22.94 -3.04
CA ASP A 30 4.57 -22.93 -2.93
C ASP A 30 3.99 -21.55 -3.28
N LYS A 31 2.67 -21.46 -3.28
CA LYS A 31 1.96 -20.23 -3.57
C LYS A 31 2.14 -19.18 -2.46
N ASN A 32 2.27 -19.60 -1.20
CA ASN A 32 2.47 -18.68 -0.07
C ASN A 32 3.79 -17.92 -0.22
N SER A 33 4.87 -18.63 -0.55
CA SER A 33 6.19 -18.04 -0.82
C SER A 33 6.14 -17.02 -1.96
N LEU A 34 5.42 -17.34 -3.04
CA LEU A 34 5.22 -16.42 -4.16
C LEU A 34 4.48 -15.15 -3.70
N VAL A 35 3.39 -15.29 -2.93
CA VAL A 35 2.62 -14.14 -2.48
C VAL A 35 3.41 -13.28 -1.48
N LEU A 36 4.22 -13.90 -0.60
CA LEU A 36 5.14 -13.17 0.27
C LEU A 36 6.14 -12.31 -0.52
N GLU A 37 6.73 -12.87 -1.58
CA GLU A 37 7.65 -12.14 -2.45
C GLU A 37 6.95 -11.02 -3.23
N MET A 38 5.71 -11.25 -3.66
CA MET A 38 4.89 -10.20 -4.29
C MET A 38 4.64 -9.03 -3.34
N VAL A 39 4.44 -9.28 -2.04
CA VAL A 39 4.30 -8.22 -1.02
C VAL A 39 5.60 -7.44 -0.89
N ASP A 40 6.75 -8.11 -0.78
CA ASP A 40 8.04 -7.42 -0.70
C ASP A 40 8.31 -6.57 -1.94
N TYR A 41 8.03 -7.09 -3.12
CA TYR A 41 8.17 -6.34 -4.37
C TYR A 41 7.26 -5.11 -4.40
N CYS A 42 6.00 -5.26 -3.95
CA CYS A 42 5.07 -4.14 -3.86
C CYS A 42 5.59 -3.02 -2.95
N PHE A 43 6.00 -3.36 -1.73
CA PHE A 43 6.51 -2.36 -0.80
C PHE A 43 7.86 -1.76 -1.23
N SER A 44 8.71 -2.53 -1.91
CA SER A 44 9.94 -1.98 -2.53
C SER A 44 9.60 -0.96 -3.63
N SER A 45 8.63 -1.27 -4.48
CA SER A 45 8.15 -0.35 -5.53
C SER A 45 7.50 0.92 -4.94
N ILE A 46 6.80 0.80 -3.81
CA ILE A 46 6.30 1.96 -3.04
C ILE A 46 7.47 2.84 -2.61
N LYS A 47 8.52 2.26 -2.01
CA LYS A 47 9.69 3.01 -1.55
C LYS A 47 10.45 3.70 -2.69
N GLU A 48 10.59 3.05 -3.83
CA GLU A 48 11.15 3.68 -5.03
C GLU A 48 10.30 4.88 -5.50
N SER A 49 8.99 4.76 -5.45
CA SER A 49 8.08 5.84 -5.82
C SER A 49 8.13 7.00 -4.82
N GLU A 50 8.23 6.72 -3.51
CA GLU A 50 8.45 7.73 -2.47
C GLU A 50 9.74 8.52 -2.72
N GLN A 51 10.84 7.86 -3.10
CA GLN A 51 12.11 8.53 -3.42
C GLN A 51 11.98 9.49 -4.61
N LYS A 52 11.20 9.13 -5.63
CA LYS A 52 10.91 10.03 -6.76
C LYS A 52 10.13 11.26 -6.30
N VAL A 53 9.13 11.09 -5.44
CA VAL A 53 8.36 12.21 -4.87
C VAL A 53 9.26 13.14 -4.03
N LEU A 54 10.17 12.60 -3.23
CA LEU A 54 11.11 13.41 -2.43
C LEU A 54 12.00 14.29 -3.31
N GLN A 55 12.40 13.78 -4.47
CA GLN A 55 13.26 14.48 -5.42
C GLN A 55 12.50 15.43 -6.36
N ASP A 56 11.17 15.37 -6.38
CA ASP A 56 10.35 16.23 -7.24
C ASP A 56 10.35 17.67 -6.73
N LEU A 57 10.99 18.56 -7.47
CA LEU A 57 11.09 19.98 -7.16
C LEU A 57 9.83 20.78 -7.54
N SER A 58 8.90 20.17 -8.27
CA SER A 58 7.63 20.80 -8.63
C SER A 58 6.60 20.76 -7.48
N LEU A 59 6.80 19.86 -6.51
CA LEU A 59 5.94 19.70 -5.35
C LEU A 59 6.46 20.49 -4.14
N ASP A 60 5.57 21.22 -3.51
CA ASP A 60 5.86 21.80 -2.21
C ASP A 60 5.75 20.74 -1.08
N THR A 61 6.04 21.11 0.15
CA THR A 61 6.07 20.18 1.29
C THR A 61 4.74 19.45 1.49
N VAL A 62 3.60 20.16 1.40
CA VAL A 62 2.26 19.56 1.54
C VAL A 62 1.96 18.62 0.37
N GLY A 63 2.30 19.04 -0.85
CA GLY A 63 2.18 18.22 -2.04
C GLY A 63 3.00 16.92 -1.95
N LYS A 64 4.23 16.99 -1.42
CA LYS A 64 5.05 15.80 -1.18
C LYS A 64 4.45 14.87 -0.14
N ILE A 65 3.95 15.40 0.97
CA ILE A 65 3.29 14.59 2.01
C ILE A 65 2.07 13.87 1.42
N ARG A 66 1.22 14.59 0.69
CA ARG A 66 0.04 14.00 0.02
C ARG A 66 0.45 12.91 -0.96
N ALA A 67 1.44 13.17 -1.80
CA ALA A 67 1.91 12.23 -2.80
C ALA A 67 2.53 10.97 -2.18
N ILE A 68 3.29 11.09 -1.08
CA ILE A 68 3.88 9.94 -0.38
C ILE A 68 2.81 9.08 0.28
N LEU A 69 1.87 9.68 1.00
CA LEU A 69 0.81 8.94 1.68
C LEU A 69 -0.14 8.24 0.70
N GLY A 70 -0.35 8.82 -0.49
CA GLY A 70 -1.16 8.25 -1.56
C GLY A 70 -0.39 7.37 -2.55
N VAL A 71 0.89 7.08 -2.29
CA VAL A 71 1.69 6.27 -3.22
C VAL A 71 1.10 4.89 -3.41
N LEU A 72 0.71 4.61 -4.64
CA LEU A 72 0.39 3.29 -5.12
C LEU A 72 1.05 3.13 -6.49
N PRO A 73 2.01 2.20 -6.67
CA PRO A 73 2.69 2.01 -7.94
C PRO A 73 1.69 1.74 -9.06
N GLU A 74 1.95 2.26 -10.27
CA GLU A 74 1.01 2.27 -11.39
C GLU A 74 0.44 0.87 -11.71
N GLY A 75 1.28 -0.17 -11.67
CA GLY A 75 0.85 -1.56 -11.87
C GLY A 75 -0.13 -2.10 -10.81
N TYR A 76 -0.28 -1.42 -9.68
CA TYR A 76 -1.19 -1.83 -8.60
C TYR A 76 -2.53 -1.05 -8.61
N ARG A 77 -2.60 0.08 -9.30
CA ARG A 77 -3.82 0.90 -9.40
C ARG A 77 -4.97 0.16 -10.10
N GLU A 78 -4.62 -0.69 -11.07
CA GLU A 78 -5.60 -1.48 -11.85
C GLU A 78 -5.96 -2.82 -11.18
N LEU A 79 -5.32 -3.17 -10.05
CA LEU A 79 -5.61 -4.41 -9.36
C LEU A 79 -6.88 -4.27 -8.51
N ASP A 80 -7.74 -5.29 -8.56
CA ASP A 80 -8.86 -5.38 -7.63
C ASP A 80 -8.36 -5.84 -6.25
N LEU A 81 -7.90 -4.86 -5.47
CA LEU A 81 -7.38 -5.08 -4.13
C LEU A 81 -8.50 -5.13 -3.06
N ARG A 82 -9.78 -4.98 -3.44
CA ARG A 82 -10.92 -5.00 -2.51
C ARG A 82 -11.04 -6.32 -1.76
N GLN A 83 -10.51 -7.40 -2.32
CA GLN A 83 -10.56 -8.73 -1.69
C GLN A 83 -9.39 -9.00 -0.73
N LEU A 84 -8.54 -8.01 -0.45
CA LEU A 84 -7.41 -8.16 0.48
C LEU A 84 -7.84 -8.53 1.91
N TYR A 85 -9.09 -8.24 2.31
CA TYR A 85 -9.62 -8.69 3.60
C TYR A 85 -9.58 -10.22 3.77
N GLN A 86 -9.50 -10.98 2.66
CA GLN A 86 -9.36 -12.45 2.71
C GLN A 86 -7.92 -12.90 3.05
N LEU A 87 -6.92 -11.99 3.07
CA LEU A 87 -5.54 -12.36 3.37
C LEU A 87 -5.41 -13.00 4.75
N LYS A 88 -6.06 -12.42 5.76
CA LYS A 88 -5.95 -12.89 7.14
C LYS A 88 -6.36 -14.35 7.30
N GLU A 89 -7.42 -14.77 6.61
CA GLU A 89 -7.91 -16.14 6.68
C GLU A 89 -7.14 -17.12 5.81
N ARG A 90 -6.77 -16.68 4.59
CA ARG A 90 -6.19 -17.57 3.57
C ARG A 90 -4.66 -17.63 3.62
N TYR A 91 -4.04 -16.53 4.02
CA TYR A 91 -2.59 -16.34 4.02
C TYR A 91 -2.16 -15.54 5.25
N PRO A 92 -2.28 -16.12 6.48
CA PRO A 92 -2.02 -15.37 7.72
C PRO A 92 -0.60 -14.80 7.78
N GLU A 93 0.41 -15.52 7.29
CA GLU A 93 1.80 -15.03 7.24
C GLU A 93 1.96 -13.82 6.31
N VAL A 94 1.25 -13.82 5.17
CA VAL A 94 1.22 -12.69 4.24
C VAL A 94 0.55 -11.49 4.90
N TYR A 95 -0.55 -11.71 5.62
CA TYR A 95 -1.24 -10.66 6.37
C TYR A 95 -0.32 -10.00 7.41
N GLU A 96 0.35 -10.80 8.24
CA GLU A 96 1.31 -10.28 9.25
C GLU A 96 2.46 -9.50 8.59
N LYS A 97 2.95 -9.97 7.44
CA LYS A 97 3.96 -9.25 6.67
C LYS A 97 3.46 -7.90 6.16
N VAL A 98 2.26 -7.84 5.57
CA VAL A 98 1.64 -6.58 5.13
C VAL A 98 1.49 -5.63 6.32
N LYS A 99 0.97 -6.11 7.44
CA LYS A 99 0.82 -5.33 8.67
C LYS A 99 2.15 -4.74 9.13
N SER A 100 3.19 -5.56 9.27
CA SER A 100 4.53 -5.10 9.64
C SER A 100 5.08 -4.05 8.67
N ARG A 101 4.82 -4.20 7.36
CA ARG A 101 5.25 -3.22 6.36
C ARG A 101 4.49 -1.89 6.45
N LEU A 102 3.22 -1.90 6.83
CA LEU A 102 2.44 -0.68 7.06
C LEU A 102 2.94 0.09 8.29
N GLU A 103 3.40 -0.62 9.33
CA GLU A 103 3.90 -0.03 10.58
C GLU A 103 5.32 0.55 10.47
N THR A 104 6.07 0.20 9.41
CA THR A 104 7.48 0.56 9.23
C THR A 104 7.72 1.48 8.04
N GLY A 105 8.90 2.11 8.00
CA GLY A 105 9.31 2.91 6.83
C GLY A 105 8.66 4.29 6.76
N TRP A 106 8.30 4.89 7.88
CA TRP A 106 7.66 6.22 7.99
C TRP A 106 8.65 7.37 8.08
N GLU A 107 9.95 7.13 8.09
CA GLU A 107 10.98 8.13 8.38
C GLU A 107 10.88 9.36 7.47
N SER A 108 10.75 9.14 6.17
CA SER A 108 10.61 10.22 5.18
C SER A 108 9.32 11.02 5.36
N THR A 109 8.21 10.33 5.62
CA THR A 109 6.91 10.98 5.86
C THR A 109 6.92 11.80 7.14
N ILE A 110 7.50 11.27 8.23
CA ILE A 110 7.65 11.98 9.51
C ILE A 110 8.48 13.25 9.30
N SER A 111 9.63 13.14 8.61
CA SER A 111 10.50 14.28 8.33
C SER A 111 9.77 15.38 7.52
N LEU A 112 8.98 15.01 6.52
CA LEU A 112 8.17 15.98 5.77
C LEU A 112 7.07 16.64 6.62
N LEU A 113 6.43 15.88 7.52
CA LEU A 113 5.42 16.43 8.44
C LEU A 113 6.06 17.44 9.40
N GLU A 114 7.22 17.12 9.98
CA GLU A 114 7.99 18.02 10.84
C GLU A 114 8.41 19.29 10.09
N GLN A 115 8.86 19.14 8.84
CA GLN A 115 9.16 20.27 7.96
C GLN A 115 7.92 21.12 7.69
N GLY A 116 6.79 20.53 7.36
CA GLY A 116 5.54 21.26 7.10
C GLY A 116 5.02 22.03 8.31
N ILE A 117 5.18 21.49 9.53
CA ILE A 117 4.89 22.19 10.79
C ILE A 117 5.85 23.38 10.96
N THR A 118 7.15 23.19 10.72
CA THR A 118 8.16 24.25 10.82
C THR A 118 7.93 25.36 9.80
N GLU A 119 7.51 25.02 8.59
CA GLU A 119 7.15 25.99 7.54
C GLU A 119 5.82 26.71 7.79
N GLY A 120 5.05 26.30 8.79
CA GLY A 120 3.71 26.85 9.07
C GLY A 120 2.66 26.48 8.04
N LYS A 121 2.89 25.45 7.22
CA LYS A 121 1.93 24.93 6.23
C LYS A 121 1.01 23.87 6.83
N ILE A 122 1.44 23.22 7.88
CA ILE A 122 0.70 22.22 8.65
C ILE A 122 0.57 22.73 10.08
N ARG A 123 -0.62 22.61 10.64
CA ARG A 123 -0.87 22.92 12.06
C ARG A 123 -0.02 22.02 12.96
N ASN A 124 0.28 22.45 14.16
CA ASN A 124 0.99 21.64 15.14
C ASN A 124 0.12 20.46 15.58
N ILE A 125 0.49 19.25 15.13
CA ILE A 125 -0.19 17.99 15.41
C ILE A 125 0.72 17.02 16.15
N GLN A 126 0.12 16.01 16.76
CA GLN A 126 0.84 14.86 17.28
C GLN A 126 1.05 13.86 16.12
N ILE A 127 2.22 13.89 15.49
CA ILE A 127 2.56 13.03 14.33
C ILE A 127 2.28 11.53 14.60
N PRO A 128 2.58 10.97 15.79
CA PRO A 128 2.23 9.57 16.08
C PRO A 128 0.73 9.28 15.98
N ILE A 129 -0.13 10.25 16.27
CA ILE A 129 -1.60 10.08 16.14
C ILE A 129 -1.99 10.02 14.67
N LEU A 130 -1.47 10.93 13.82
CA LEU A 130 -1.71 10.88 12.38
C LEU A 130 -1.25 9.55 11.77
N LYS A 131 -0.04 9.11 12.13
CA LYS A 131 0.52 7.82 11.72
C LYS A 131 -0.43 6.66 12.10
N THR A 132 -0.85 6.61 13.37
CA THR A 132 -1.77 5.57 13.86
C THR A 132 -3.12 5.60 13.14
N MET A 133 -3.67 6.78 12.85
CA MET A 133 -4.93 6.91 12.09
C MET A 133 -4.79 6.32 10.68
N MET A 134 -3.70 6.63 9.99
CA MET A 134 -3.44 6.10 8.65
C MET A 134 -3.26 4.58 8.68
N GLU A 135 -2.39 4.07 9.55
CA GLU A 135 -2.13 2.63 9.71
C GLU A 135 -3.40 1.86 10.05
N ALA A 136 -4.15 2.30 11.05
CA ALA A 136 -5.38 1.66 11.47
C ALA A 136 -6.43 1.64 10.35
N THR A 137 -6.55 2.73 9.57
CA THR A 137 -7.50 2.79 8.46
C THR A 137 -7.11 1.81 7.35
N LEU A 138 -5.83 1.79 6.95
CA LEU A 138 -5.34 0.85 5.95
C LEU A 138 -5.49 -0.60 6.42
N GLU A 139 -5.18 -0.88 7.70
CA GLU A 139 -5.35 -2.21 8.27
C GLU A 139 -6.81 -2.68 8.22
N GLN A 140 -7.79 -1.78 8.43
CA GLN A 140 -9.22 -2.13 8.31
C GLN A 140 -9.59 -2.58 6.89
N PHE A 141 -8.93 -2.04 5.83
CA PHE A 141 -9.16 -2.51 4.46
C PHE A 141 -8.66 -3.94 4.23
N PHE A 142 -7.71 -4.41 5.05
CA PHE A 142 -7.22 -5.79 5.04
C PHE A 142 -7.94 -6.72 6.03
N GLN A 143 -8.74 -6.18 6.93
CA GLN A 143 -9.48 -6.98 7.92
C GLN A 143 -10.96 -7.14 7.60
N ARG A 144 -11.54 -6.19 6.87
CA ARG A 144 -12.98 -6.09 6.63
C ARG A 144 -13.28 -5.90 5.14
N ASP A 145 -14.47 -6.31 4.76
CA ASP A 145 -14.96 -6.19 3.38
C ASP A 145 -15.62 -4.83 3.06
N VAL A 146 -15.25 -3.78 3.82
CA VAL A 146 -15.85 -2.44 3.70
C VAL A 146 -15.78 -1.88 2.28
N LEU A 147 -14.68 -2.11 1.58
CA LEU A 147 -14.51 -1.64 0.19
C LEU A 147 -15.43 -2.39 -0.77
N VAL A 148 -15.57 -3.71 -0.58
CA VAL A 148 -16.47 -4.55 -1.39
C VAL A 148 -17.93 -4.16 -1.17
N GLN A 149 -18.34 -4.02 0.09
CA GLN A 149 -19.72 -3.68 0.46
C GLN A 149 -20.17 -2.33 -0.12
N ASN A 150 -19.24 -1.37 -0.25
CA ASN A 150 -19.53 -0.03 -0.74
C ASN A 150 -19.15 0.19 -2.20
N GLY A 151 -18.58 -0.81 -2.89
CA GLY A 151 -18.20 -0.70 -4.30
C GLY A 151 -17.03 0.26 -4.56
N ILE A 152 -16.21 0.54 -3.53
CA ILE A 152 -15.08 1.49 -3.59
C ILE A 152 -13.82 0.71 -3.95
N SER A 153 -13.03 1.20 -4.90
CA SER A 153 -11.71 0.63 -5.17
C SER A 153 -10.72 0.98 -4.06
N TYR A 154 -9.65 0.18 -3.91
CA TYR A 154 -8.60 0.48 -2.93
C TYR A 154 -7.93 1.84 -3.20
N HIS A 155 -7.71 2.16 -4.47
CA HIS A 155 -7.12 3.44 -4.87
C HIS A 155 -7.99 4.63 -4.46
N GLU A 156 -9.29 4.60 -4.80
CA GLU A 156 -10.23 5.64 -4.38
C GLU A 156 -10.28 5.80 -2.87
N ALA A 157 -10.30 4.69 -2.13
CA ALA A 157 -10.29 4.72 -0.67
C ALA A 157 -9.00 5.33 -0.10
N LEU A 158 -7.84 4.99 -0.67
CA LEU A 158 -6.56 5.55 -0.25
C LEU A 158 -6.50 7.05 -0.52
N ASP A 159 -6.90 7.49 -1.71
CA ASP A 159 -6.93 8.91 -2.08
C ASP A 159 -7.86 9.71 -1.17
N GLU A 160 -9.03 9.18 -0.83
CA GLU A 160 -9.98 9.82 0.07
C GLU A 160 -9.44 9.93 1.50
N VAL A 161 -8.83 8.85 2.03
CA VAL A 161 -8.20 8.86 3.36
C VAL A 161 -7.10 9.91 3.43
N VAL A 162 -6.23 9.95 2.42
CA VAL A 162 -5.14 10.94 2.34
C VAL A 162 -5.72 12.35 2.24
N SER A 163 -6.75 12.57 1.45
CA SER A 163 -7.41 13.88 1.32
C SER A 163 -7.97 14.35 2.66
N ILE A 164 -8.78 13.51 3.32
CA ILE A 164 -9.38 13.84 4.63
C ILE A 164 -8.30 14.18 5.66
N LEU A 165 -7.23 13.37 5.75
CA LEU A 165 -6.17 13.59 6.74
C LEU A 165 -5.37 14.86 6.44
N ILE A 166 -4.95 15.07 5.19
CA ILE A 166 -4.09 16.19 4.83
C ILE A 166 -4.86 17.50 4.83
N ASP A 167 -6.08 17.53 4.30
CA ASP A 167 -6.93 18.73 4.35
C ASP A 167 -7.27 19.10 5.80
N GLY A 168 -7.43 18.11 6.68
CA GLY A 168 -7.68 18.31 8.10
C GLY A 168 -6.50 18.90 8.88
N ILE A 169 -5.28 18.87 8.37
CA ILE A 169 -4.07 19.38 9.05
C ILE A 169 -3.40 20.55 8.34
N THR A 170 -3.72 20.82 7.08
CA THR A 170 -3.18 21.95 6.31
C THR A 170 -3.80 23.27 6.79
N ILE A 171 -3.00 24.35 6.80
CA ILE A 171 -3.40 25.71 7.21
C ILE A 171 -3.79 26.52 5.99
#